data_365946b7531de359d4ac9297d8bb19ab
#
_entry.id   365946b7531de359d4ac9297d8bb19ab
#
_cell.length_a   1.000
_cell.length_b   1.000
_cell.length_c   1.000
_cell.angle_alpha   90.00
_cell.angle_beta   90.00
_cell.angle_gamma   90.00
#
_symmetry.space_group_name_H-M   'P 1'
#
loop_
_entity.id
_entity.type
_entity.pdbx_description
1 polymer ?
#
loop_
_entity_poly.entity_id
_entity_poly.type
_entity_poly.pdbx_seq_one_letter_code
_entity_poly.pdbx_strand_id
1 'polypeptide(L)'
;IVICIASTFQREPTRLLIEALEPTVYHRISFSEFSDLLKTSLAINRLYQKILEWALMLSQEKADSWRFESARKRYLRFQQEYPEAAKRASVNHIASYLLMTPESLSRVRAGVL
;
A
#
# COMPACT_ATOMS: atom_id res chain seq x y z
N ILE A 1 -4.61 5.60 4.70
CA ILE A 1 -5.68 4.68 5.12
C ILE A 1 -5.20 3.27 4.84
N VAL A 2 -5.32 2.39 5.83
CA VAL A 2 -5.00 0.96 5.70
C VAL A 2 -6.29 0.17 5.90
N ILE A 3 -6.65 -0.63 4.91
CA ILE A 3 -7.84 -1.48 4.93
C ILE A 3 -7.44 -2.85 4.39
N CYS A 4 -7.76 -3.92 5.12
CA CYS A 4 -7.69 -5.26 4.57
C CYS A 4 -9.00 -5.54 3.82
N ILE A 5 -8.97 -5.43 2.50
CA ILE A 5 -10.16 -5.50 1.63
C ILE A 5 -10.92 -6.82 1.84
N ALA A 6 -10.24 -7.96 1.77
CA ALA A 6 -10.87 -9.26 1.95
C ALA A 6 -11.55 -9.39 3.32
N SER A 7 -10.84 -9.07 4.40
CA SER A 7 -11.40 -9.12 5.76
C SER A 7 -12.56 -8.15 5.95
N THR A 8 -12.48 -6.95 5.37
CA THR A 8 -13.52 -5.93 5.49
C THR A 8 -14.80 -6.33 4.77
N PHE A 9 -14.71 -6.81 3.53
CA PHE A 9 -15.88 -7.13 2.72
C PHE A 9 -16.41 -8.56 2.90
N GLN A 10 -15.53 -9.54 3.11
CA GLN A 10 -15.92 -10.94 3.30
C GLN A 10 -16.19 -11.29 4.77
N ARG A 11 -15.82 -10.40 5.71
CA ARG A 11 -15.99 -10.60 7.16
C ARG A 11 -15.22 -11.81 7.69
N GLU A 12 -14.10 -12.12 7.07
CA GLU A 12 -13.22 -13.23 7.43
C GLU A 12 -11.90 -12.71 8.05
N PRO A 13 -11.27 -13.48 8.94
CA PRO A 13 -9.95 -13.14 9.45
C PRO A 13 -8.93 -12.99 8.33
N THR A 14 -8.15 -11.93 8.37
CA THR A 14 -7.06 -11.72 7.41
C THR A 14 -5.82 -12.53 7.77
N ARG A 15 -5.06 -12.95 6.74
CA ARG A 15 -3.71 -13.49 6.89
C ARG A 15 -2.62 -12.41 6.83
N LEU A 16 -3.01 -11.16 6.53
CA LEU A 16 -2.08 -10.06 6.45
C LEU A 16 -1.79 -9.49 7.84
N LEU A 17 -0.54 -9.16 8.08
CA LEU A 17 -0.08 -8.43 9.25
C LEU A 17 0.20 -6.98 8.85
N ILE A 18 -0.13 -6.07 9.73
CA ILE A 18 0.24 -4.65 9.61
C ILE A 18 1.30 -4.39 10.66
N GLU A 19 2.47 -3.97 10.20
CA GLU A 19 3.61 -3.68 11.05
C GLU A 19 4.00 -2.21 10.91
N ALA A 20 4.14 -1.51 12.03
CA ALA A 20 4.72 -0.17 12.05
C ALA A 20 6.24 -0.28 12.04
N LEU A 21 6.91 0.32 11.05
CA LEU A 21 8.38 0.27 10.91
C LEU A 21 9.09 1.32 11.80
N GLU A 22 8.35 2.23 12.40
CA GLU A 22 8.82 3.29 13.28
C GLU A 22 7.71 3.67 14.27
N PRO A 23 8.00 4.40 15.36
CA PRO A 23 6.96 4.90 16.26
C PRO A 23 5.87 5.64 15.52
N THR A 24 4.64 5.15 15.61
CA THR A 24 3.52 5.58 14.76
C THR A 24 2.28 5.81 15.61
N VAL A 25 1.62 6.94 15.42
CA VAL A 25 0.29 7.22 15.96
C VAL A 25 -0.76 6.90 14.90
N TYR A 26 -1.77 6.11 15.24
CA TYR A 26 -2.84 5.76 14.32
C TYR A 26 -4.22 5.91 14.98
N HIS A 27 -5.23 6.16 14.17
CA HIS A 27 -6.61 6.13 14.57
C HIS A 27 -7.29 4.89 13.97
N ARG A 28 -8.15 4.28 14.75
CA ARG A 28 -8.90 3.08 14.35
C ARG A 28 -10.39 3.33 14.50
N ILE A 29 -11.15 2.88 13.54
CA ILE A 29 -12.60 2.80 13.60
C ILE A 29 -13.02 1.35 13.37
N SER A 30 -14.00 0.85 14.10
CA SER A 30 -14.57 -0.46 13.85
C SER A 30 -15.40 -0.46 12.56
N PHE A 31 -15.55 -1.64 11.93
CA PHE A 31 -16.37 -1.73 10.72
C PHE A 31 -17.85 -1.39 11.00
N SER A 32 -18.40 -1.76 12.17
CA SER A 32 -19.78 -1.42 12.54
C SER A 32 -19.98 0.08 12.62
N GLU A 33 -19.12 0.79 13.37
CA GLU A 33 -19.19 2.25 13.48
C GLU A 33 -19.03 2.93 12.12
N PHE A 34 -18.08 2.46 11.31
CA PHE A 34 -17.88 2.99 9.96
C PHE A 34 -19.10 2.74 9.04
N SER A 35 -19.69 1.54 9.10
CA SER A 35 -20.91 1.20 8.35
C SER A 35 -22.08 2.09 8.71
N ASP A 36 -22.24 2.42 9.99
CA ASP A 36 -23.31 3.31 10.45
C ASP A 36 -23.08 4.76 10.00
N LEU A 37 -21.83 5.21 9.99
CA LEU A 37 -21.46 6.51 9.42
C LEU A 37 -21.76 6.58 7.92
N LEU A 38 -21.49 5.51 7.17
CA LEU A 38 -21.82 5.46 5.74
C LEU A 38 -23.32 5.56 5.45
N LYS A 39 -24.16 5.01 6.34
CA LYS A 39 -25.63 5.07 6.20
C LYS A 39 -26.21 6.43 6.59
N THR A 40 -25.62 7.07 7.58
CA THR A 40 -26.16 8.29 8.20
C THR A 40 -25.57 9.58 7.64
N SER A 41 -24.39 9.53 7.00
CA SER A 41 -23.69 10.71 6.47
C SER A 41 -23.40 10.61 4.99
N LEU A 42 -24.11 11.38 4.19
CA LEU A 42 -23.87 11.46 2.74
C LEU A 42 -22.45 11.96 2.43
N ALA A 43 -21.91 12.86 3.23
CA ALA A 43 -20.56 13.38 3.04
C ALA A 43 -19.51 12.28 3.23
N ILE A 44 -19.64 11.45 4.29
CA ILE A 44 -18.74 10.32 4.54
C ILE A 44 -18.88 9.26 3.44
N ASN A 45 -20.11 8.99 2.99
CA ASN A 45 -20.35 8.05 1.90
C ASN A 45 -19.65 8.50 0.61
N ARG A 46 -19.81 9.77 0.21
CA ARG A 46 -19.13 10.34 -0.96
C ARG A 46 -17.60 10.31 -0.83
N LEU A 47 -17.07 10.63 0.33
CA LEU A 47 -15.64 10.54 0.61
C LEU A 47 -15.15 9.09 0.44
N TYR A 48 -15.86 8.14 0.98
CA TYR A 48 -15.54 6.72 0.87
C TYR A 48 -15.54 6.24 -0.58
N GLN A 49 -16.53 6.62 -1.37
CA GLN A 49 -16.56 6.33 -2.81
C GLN A 49 -15.31 6.85 -3.51
N LYS A 50 -14.89 8.10 -3.23
CA LYS A 50 -13.66 8.67 -3.80
C LYS A 50 -12.41 7.93 -3.38
N ILE A 51 -12.33 7.49 -2.14
CA ILE A 51 -11.23 6.65 -1.63
C ILE A 51 -11.19 5.31 -2.37
N LEU A 52 -12.34 4.67 -2.60
CA LEU A 52 -12.40 3.41 -3.34
C LEU A 52 -12.02 3.57 -4.81
N GLU A 53 -12.51 4.62 -5.49
CA GLU A 53 -12.10 4.94 -6.86
C GLU A 53 -10.58 5.11 -6.95
N TRP A 54 -10.01 5.93 -6.07
CA TRP A 54 -8.56 6.16 -6.01
C TRP A 54 -7.78 4.87 -5.70
N ALA A 55 -8.23 4.08 -4.74
CA ALA A 55 -7.59 2.82 -4.37
C ALA A 55 -7.62 1.80 -5.52
N LEU A 56 -8.71 1.76 -6.29
CA LEU A 56 -8.82 0.91 -7.48
C LEU A 56 -7.83 1.34 -8.56
N MET A 57 -7.75 2.65 -8.87
CA MET A 57 -6.78 3.19 -9.83
C MET A 57 -5.35 2.89 -9.40
N LEU A 58 -5.00 3.14 -8.14
CA LEU A 58 -3.67 2.84 -7.60
C LEU A 58 -3.33 1.34 -7.68
N SER A 59 -4.32 0.47 -7.42
CA SER A 59 -4.15 -0.98 -7.55
C SER A 59 -3.86 -1.40 -8.99
N GLN A 60 -4.58 -0.79 -9.95
CA GLN A 60 -4.35 -1.04 -11.37
C GLN A 60 -2.96 -0.56 -11.81
N GLU A 61 -2.57 0.66 -11.44
CA GLU A 61 -1.24 1.20 -11.74
C GLU A 61 -0.12 0.32 -11.19
N LYS A 62 -0.27 -0.20 -9.97
CA LYS A 62 0.68 -1.15 -9.39
C LYS A 62 0.74 -2.46 -10.18
N ALA A 63 -0.41 -3.02 -10.54
CA ALA A 63 -0.46 -4.24 -11.34
C ALA A 63 0.23 -4.06 -12.71
N ASP A 64 0.00 -2.95 -13.38
CA ASP A 64 0.64 -2.62 -14.65
C ASP A 64 2.15 -2.40 -14.50
N SER A 65 2.55 -1.73 -13.43
CA SER A 65 3.96 -1.56 -13.10
C SER A 65 4.69 -2.90 -12.94
N TRP A 66 4.09 -3.84 -12.23
CA TRP A 66 4.69 -5.17 -12.05
C TRP A 66 4.80 -5.97 -13.35
N ARG A 67 3.85 -5.77 -14.28
CA ARG A 67 3.82 -6.47 -15.57
C ARG A 67 4.77 -5.87 -16.60
N PHE A 68 4.90 -4.55 -16.65
CA PHE A 68 5.51 -3.84 -17.77
C PHE A 68 6.78 -3.07 -17.42
N GLU A 69 7.07 -2.84 -16.14
CA GLU A 69 8.24 -2.08 -15.75
C GLU A 69 9.41 -2.96 -15.30
N SER A 70 10.62 -2.55 -15.66
CA SER A 70 11.83 -3.15 -15.12
C SER A 70 11.97 -2.91 -13.61
N ALA A 71 12.72 -3.76 -12.93
CA ALA A 71 13.05 -3.63 -11.52
C ALA A 71 13.64 -2.24 -11.19
N ARG A 72 14.53 -1.75 -12.07
CA ARG A 72 15.12 -0.42 -11.95
C ARG A 72 14.09 0.69 -12.01
N LYS A 73 13.17 0.65 -12.98
CA LYS A 73 12.13 1.68 -13.12
C LYS A 73 11.20 1.70 -11.92
N ARG A 74 10.78 0.52 -11.41
CA ARG A 74 9.97 0.42 -10.18
C ARG A 74 10.68 1.03 -8.97
N TYR A 75 11.98 0.77 -8.81
CA TYR A 75 12.75 1.32 -7.70
C TYR A 75 12.91 2.84 -7.80
N LEU A 76 13.23 3.38 -8.98
CA LEU A 76 13.36 4.84 -9.17
C LEU A 76 12.03 5.55 -8.87
N ARG A 77 10.90 5.02 -9.34
CA ARG A 77 9.58 5.56 -9.02
C ARG A 77 9.31 5.50 -7.51
N PHE A 78 9.58 4.39 -6.86
CA PHE A 78 9.44 4.27 -5.41
C PHE A 78 10.24 5.32 -4.63
N GLN A 79 11.47 5.62 -5.07
CA GLN A 79 12.28 6.67 -4.46
C GLN A 79 11.68 8.06 -4.64
N GLN A 80 11.02 8.32 -5.76
CA GLN A 80 10.34 9.59 -6.02
C GLN A 80 9.05 9.74 -5.23
N GLU A 81 8.24 8.69 -5.17
CA GLU A 81 6.94 8.69 -4.49
C GLU A 81 7.07 8.61 -2.97
N TYR A 82 8.06 7.86 -2.48
CA TYR A 82 8.25 7.57 -1.05
C TYR A 82 9.70 7.80 -0.60
N PRO A 83 10.25 9.02 -0.72
CA PRO A 83 11.67 9.29 -0.45
C PRO A 83 12.08 8.95 0.99
N GLU A 84 11.20 9.18 1.97
CA GLU A 84 11.49 8.86 3.36
C GLU A 84 11.47 7.35 3.63
N ALA A 85 10.52 6.62 3.06
CA ALA A 85 10.51 5.17 3.16
C ALA A 85 11.73 4.54 2.46
N ALA A 86 12.14 5.10 1.33
CA ALA A 86 13.32 4.63 0.60
C ALA A 86 14.63 4.77 1.41
N LYS A 87 14.70 5.77 2.31
CA LYS A 87 15.85 5.98 3.20
C LYS A 87 15.81 5.12 4.46
N ARG A 88 14.61 4.91 5.05
CA ARG A 88 14.45 4.36 6.39
C ARG A 88 14.02 2.91 6.43
N ALA A 89 13.27 2.44 5.42
CA ALA A 89 12.81 1.05 5.39
C ALA A 89 13.96 0.08 5.05
N SER A 90 13.90 -1.11 5.62
CA SER A 90 14.89 -2.15 5.32
C SER A 90 14.85 -2.59 3.87
N VAL A 91 15.98 -3.13 3.39
CA VAL A 91 16.07 -3.69 2.02
C VAL A 91 15.00 -4.76 1.79
N ASN A 92 14.72 -5.59 2.79
CA ASN A 92 13.72 -6.65 2.71
C ASN A 92 12.30 -6.08 2.53
N HIS A 93 11.93 -5.06 3.27
CA HIS A 93 10.61 -4.42 3.15
C HIS A 93 10.44 -3.72 1.80
N ILE A 94 11.48 -3.01 1.32
CA ILE A 94 11.44 -2.35 0.01
C ILE A 94 11.38 -3.39 -1.11
N ALA A 95 12.18 -4.45 -1.05
CA ALA A 95 12.18 -5.51 -2.05
C ALA A 95 10.81 -6.22 -2.12
N SER A 96 10.22 -6.54 -0.96
CA SER A 96 8.89 -7.12 -0.87
C SER A 96 7.82 -6.19 -1.47
N TYR A 97 7.86 -4.90 -1.15
CA TYR A 97 6.92 -3.91 -1.70
C TYR A 97 7.01 -3.79 -3.23
N LEU A 98 8.23 -3.89 -3.77
CA LEU A 98 8.51 -3.79 -5.21
C LEU A 98 8.37 -5.13 -5.95
N LEU A 99 7.99 -6.21 -5.27
CA LEU A 99 7.92 -7.58 -5.80
C LEU A 99 9.23 -7.99 -6.51
N MET A 100 10.33 -7.87 -5.79
CA MET A 100 11.64 -8.34 -6.22
C MET A 100 12.41 -8.96 -5.05
N THR A 101 13.48 -9.69 -5.34
CA THR A 101 14.33 -10.22 -4.27
C THR A 101 15.25 -9.14 -3.69
N PRO A 102 15.71 -9.26 -2.43
CA PRO A 102 16.68 -8.34 -1.85
C PRO A 102 17.97 -8.23 -2.67
N GLU A 103 18.42 -9.32 -3.28
CA GLU A 103 19.58 -9.35 -4.16
C GLU A 103 19.35 -8.53 -5.45
N SER A 104 18.15 -8.66 -6.05
CA SER A 104 17.76 -7.86 -7.20
C SER A 104 17.73 -6.37 -6.86
N LEU A 105 17.15 -6.02 -5.71
CA LEU A 105 17.15 -4.63 -5.22
C LEU A 105 18.57 -4.10 -5.00
N SER A 106 19.45 -4.90 -4.40
CA SER A 106 20.87 -4.53 -4.19
C SER A 106 21.58 -4.26 -5.51
N ARG A 107 21.36 -5.08 -6.54
CA ARG A 107 21.92 -4.86 -7.89
C ARG A 107 21.37 -3.60 -8.55
N VAL A 108 20.08 -3.34 -8.41
CA VAL A 108 19.45 -2.10 -8.91
C VAL A 108 20.08 -0.88 -8.23
N ARG A 109 20.29 -0.92 -6.92
CA ARG A 109 20.94 0.17 -6.16
C ARG A 109 22.40 0.39 -6.59
N ALA A 110 23.11 -0.68 -6.90
CA ALA A 110 24.49 -0.63 -7.41
C ALA A 110 24.59 -0.23 -8.90
N GLY A 111 23.48 -0.03 -9.59
CA GLY A 111 23.45 0.32 -11.01
C GLY A 111 23.83 -0.83 -11.96
N VAL A 112 23.74 -2.08 -11.48
CA VAL A 112 24.10 -3.30 -12.24
C VAL A 112 22.89 -3.88 -12.99
N LEU A 113 21.68 -3.42 -12.69
CA LEU A 113 20.41 -3.80 -13.33
C LEU A 113 19.65 -2.57 -13.81
#